data_c9af396477e514ac54eace603ee492bf
#
_entry.id   c9af396477e514ac54eace603ee492bf
#
_cell.length_a   1.000
_cell.length_b   1.000
_cell.length_c   1.000
_cell.angle_alpha   90.00
_cell.angle_beta   90.00
_cell.angle_gamma   90.00
#
_symmetry.space_group_name_H-M   'P 1'
#
loop_
_entity.id
_entity.type
_entity.pdbx_description
1 polymer ?
#
loop_
_entity_poly.entity_id
_entity_poly.type
_entity_poly.pdbx_seq_one_letter_code
_entity_poly.pdbx_strand_id
1 'polypeptide(L)'
;MKVFVVEDAPLLRERLEALIASIPGLSLAGHASGAAEAVRDILVARPDVVVLDIHLAEGNGFDVLRGLRAAQFAPAIHVLTNYPLDGYRQTAVRLGARGFFDKTNDIPLLRDALAALAK
;
A
#
# COMPACT_ATOMS: atom_id res chain seq x y z
N MET A 1 9.32 8.20 -9.08
CA MET A 1 9.00 7.60 -7.75
C MET A 1 8.33 6.24 -7.98
N LYS A 2 8.82 5.20 -7.33
CA LYS A 2 8.34 3.83 -7.54
C LYS A 2 7.30 3.43 -6.51
N VAL A 3 6.20 2.83 -6.97
CA VAL A 3 5.07 2.41 -6.13
C VAL A 3 4.88 0.90 -6.21
N PHE A 4 4.77 0.27 -5.07
CA PHE A 4 4.48 -1.17 -4.96
C PHE A 4 3.04 -1.35 -4.46
N VAL A 5 2.29 -2.29 -5.05
CA VAL A 5 0.89 -2.53 -4.70
C VAL A 5 0.74 -3.90 -4.04
N VAL A 6 0.15 -3.93 -2.84
CA VAL A 6 -0.17 -5.17 -2.13
C VAL A 6 -1.69 -5.31 -2.07
N GLU A 7 -2.23 -6.18 -2.93
CA GLU A 7 -3.67 -6.36 -3.11
C GLU A 7 -3.93 -7.76 -3.67
N ASP A 8 -4.83 -8.53 -3.04
CA ASP A 8 -5.14 -9.89 -3.46
C ASP A 8 -6.23 -10.00 -4.53
N ALA A 9 -7.08 -8.97 -4.68
CA ALA A 9 -8.15 -8.96 -5.69
C ALA A 9 -7.59 -8.45 -7.03
N PRO A 10 -7.52 -9.32 -8.09
CA PRO A 10 -6.87 -8.92 -9.34
C PRO A 10 -7.49 -7.71 -10.01
N LEU A 11 -8.82 -7.58 -9.99
CA LEU A 11 -9.47 -6.44 -10.65
C LEU A 11 -9.15 -5.13 -9.96
N LEU A 12 -9.15 -5.11 -8.63
CA LEU A 12 -8.81 -3.90 -7.90
C LEU A 12 -7.32 -3.58 -8.06
N ARG A 13 -6.46 -4.60 -8.03
CA ARG A 13 -5.03 -4.40 -8.27
C ARG A 13 -4.80 -3.72 -9.62
N GLU A 14 -5.46 -4.22 -10.68
CA GLU A 14 -5.33 -3.63 -12.01
C GLU A 14 -5.80 -2.18 -12.04
N ARG A 15 -6.89 -1.86 -11.35
CA ARG A 15 -7.38 -0.48 -11.25
C ARG A 15 -6.39 0.42 -10.53
N LEU A 16 -5.79 -0.05 -9.44
CA LEU A 16 -4.77 0.70 -8.72
C LEU A 16 -3.52 0.91 -9.58
N GLU A 17 -3.11 -0.11 -10.31
CA GLU A 17 -1.97 0.00 -11.23
C GLU A 17 -2.23 1.01 -12.33
N ALA A 18 -3.44 0.99 -12.91
CA ALA A 18 -3.82 1.98 -13.92
C ALA A 18 -3.86 3.40 -13.34
N LEU A 19 -4.37 3.56 -12.13
CA LEU A 19 -4.39 4.85 -11.43
C LEU A 19 -2.96 5.38 -11.25
N ILE A 20 -2.07 4.54 -10.75
CA ILE A 20 -0.67 4.91 -10.53
C ILE A 20 0.00 5.30 -11.85
N ALA A 21 -0.22 4.52 -12.90
CA ALA A 21 0.34 4.80 -14.22
C ALA A 21 -0.16 6.12 -14.81
N SER A 22 -1.34 6.58 -14.40
CA SER A 22 -1.92 7.83 -14.87
C SER A 22 -1.36 9.08 -14.19
N ILE A 23 -0.62 8.92 -13.10
CA ILE A 23 -0.08 10.04 -12.32
C ILE A 23 1.36 10.31 -12.78
N PRO A 24 1.64 11.51 -13.34
CA PRO A 24 3.01 11.85 -13.75
C PRO A 24 3.99 11.75 -12.56
N GLY A 25 5.14 11.17 -12.82
CA GLY A 25 6.18 11.01 -11.80
C GLY A 25 6.11 9.72 -11.01
N LEU A 26 5.05 8.92 -11.19
CA LEU A 26 4.92 7.61 -10.55
C LEU A 26 5.14 6.48 -11.56
N SER A 27 5.76 5.40 -11.11
CA SER A 27 5.90 4.17 -11.89
C SER A 27 5.69 2.96 -10.98
N LEU A 28 5.27 1.84 -11.57
CA LEU A 28 5.06 0.62 -10.81
C LEU A 28 6.38 -0.10 -10.56
N ALA A 29 6.60 -0.48 -9.30
CA ALA A 29 7.74 -1.30 -8.91
C ALA A 29 7.40 -2.80 -8.87
N GLY A 30 6.11 -3.13 -8.68
CA GLY A 30 5.65 -4.50 -8.60
C GLY A 30 4.38 -4.64 -7.80
N HIS A 31 3.95 -5.88 -7.60
CA HIS A 31 2.76 -6.17 -6.78
C HIS A 31 2.92 -7.52 -6.07
N ALA A 32 2.12 -7.72 -5.03
CA ALA A 32 2.03 -8.98 -4.30
C ALA A 32 0.60 -9.17 -3.76
N SER A 33 0.22 -10.42 -3.50
CA SER A 33 -1.12 -10.76 -3.01
C SER A 33 -1.11 -11.29 -1.57
N GLY A 34 0.04 -11.64 -1.02
CA GLY A 34 0.19 -12.15 0.33
C GLY A 34 1.24 -11.37 1.12
N ALA A 35 1.19 -11.51 2.45
CA ALA A 35 2.04 -10.72 3.34
C ALA A 35 3.53 -11.08 3.23
N ALA A 36 3.87 -12.37 3.29
CA ALA A 36 5.28 -12.81 3.23
C ALA A 36 5.91 -12.46 1.88
N GLU A 37 5.18 -12.73 0.79
CA GLU A 37 5.60 -12.35 -0.56
C GLU A 37 5.83 -10.85 -0.67
N ALA A 38 4.90 -10.06 -0.12
CA ALA A 38 4.99 -8.60 -0.16
C ALA A 38 6.25 -8.10 0.54
N VAL A 39 6.52 -8.57 1.75
CA VAL A 39 7.71 -8.14 2.49
C VAL A 39 8.98 -8.49 1.71
N ARG A 40 9.08 -9.73 1.23
CA ARG A 40 10.24 -10.17 0.45
C ARG A 40 10.46 -9.29 -0.78
N ASP A 41 9.40 -9.09 -1.57
CA ASP A 41 9.51 -8.39 -2.85
C ASP A 41 9.69 -6.89 -2.69
N ILE A 42 9.08 -6.30 -1.65
CA ILE A 42 9.28 -4.88 -1.32
C ILE A 42 10.73 -4.62 -0.92
N LEU A 43 11.32 -5.50 -0.12
CA LEU A 43 12.72 -5.32 0.30
C LEU A 43 13.70 -5.45 -0.86
N VAL A 44 13.37 -6.23 -1.88
CA VAL A 44 14.16 -6.33 -3.11
C VAL A 44 13.97 -5.09 -3.98
N ALA A 45 12.73 -4.70 -4.22
CA ALA A 45 12.40 -3.59 -5.12
C ALA A 45 12.72 -2.21 -4.54
N ARG A 46 12.69 -2.07 -3.22
CA ARG A 46 12.94 -0.82 -2.49
C ARG A 46 12.10 0.34 -3.04
N PRO A 47 10.76 0.19 -3.08
CA PRO A 47 9.91 1.26 -3.61
C PRO A 47 9.90 2.47 -2.68
N ASP A 48 9.49 3.62 -3.22
CA ASP A 48 9.32 4.85 -2.45
C ASP A 48 7.98 4.86 -1.72
N VAL A 49 6.98 4.20 -2.31
CA VAL A 49 5.60 4.19 -1.81
C VAL A 49 5.03 2.78 -1.90
N VAL A 50 4.24 2.39 -0.89
CA VAL A 50 3.49 1.13 -0.88
C VAL A 50 2.02 1.44 -0.69
N VAL A 51 1.17 0.92 -1.58
CA VAL A 51 -0.29 0.91 -1.39
C VAL A 51 -0.65 -0.49 -0.88
N LEU A 52 -1.23 -0.56 0.30
CA LEU A 52 -1.33 -1.81 1.07
C LEU A 52 -2.76 -2.08 1.52
N ASP A 53 -3.32 -3.21 1.11
CA ASP A 53 -4.56 -3.73 1.68
C ASP A 53 -4.28 -4.45 3.00
N ILE A 54 -5.25 -4.44 3.91
CA ILE A 54 -5.16 -5.16 5.18
C ILE A 54 -5.53 -6.63 5.00
N HIS A 55 -6.58 -6.93 4.23
CA HIS A 55 -7.04 -8.31 4.03
C HIS A 55 -6.37 -8.90 2.79
N LEU A 56 -5.47 -9.86 3.01
CA LEU A 56 -4.65 -10.46 1.95
C LEU A 56 -4.97 -11.95 1.83
N ALA A 57 -4.51 -12.55 0.72
CA ALA A 57 -4.69 -13.98 0.46
C ALA A 57 -3.96 -14.84 1.51
N GLU A 58 -2.83 -14.35 2.02
CA GLU A 58 -2.04 -15.00 3.08
C GLU A 58 -1.55 -13.89 4.01
N GLY A 59 -1.72 -14.08 5.33
CA GLY A 59 -1.40 -13.04 6.30
C GLY A 59 -2.30 -11.82 6.16
N ASN A 60 -1.83 -10.68 6.61
CA ASN A 60 -2.58 -9.42 6.51
C ASN A 60 -1.63 -8.23 6.37
N GLY A 61 -2.20 -7.03 6.13
CA GLY A 61 -1.43 -5.82 5.95
C GLY A 61 -0.61 -5.41 7.17
N PHE A 62 -1.09 -5.73 8.37
CA PHE A 62 -0.32 -5.43 9.58
C PHE A 62 0.96 -6.27 9.63
N ASP A 63 0.92 -7.50 9.13
CA ASP A 63 2.12 -8.34 9.02
C ASP A 63 3.15 -7.70 8.08
N VAL A 64 2.69 -7.08 6.99
CA VAL A 64 3.58 -6.36 6.06
C VAL A 64 4.21 -5.17 6.79
N LEU A 65 3.42 -4.37 7.49
CA LEU A 65 3.93 -3.21 8.24
C LEU A 65 4.98 -3.64 9.26
N ARG A 66 4.71 -4.71 10.02
CA ARG A 66 5.65 -5.23 11.01
C ARG A 66 6.93 -5.77 10.37
N GLY A 67 6.80 -6.46 9.24
CA GLY A 67 7.96 -7.03 8.53
C GLY A 67 8.88 -5.95 7.98
N LEU A 68 8.33 -4.89 7.41
CA LEU A 68 9.14 -3.77 6.92
C LEU A 68 9.80 -3.02 8.06
N ARG A 69 9.08 -2.84 9.16
CA ARG A 69 9.63 -2.18 10.35
C ARG A 69 10.79 -2.98 10.95
N ALA A 70 10.63 -4.31 11.04
CA ALA A 70 11.70 -5.19 11.53
C ALA A 70 12.94 -5.13 10.64
N ALA A 71 12.76 -4.95 9.33
CA ALA A 71 13.84 -4.78 8.37
C ALA A 71 14.40 -3.36 8.33
N GLN A 72 13.85 -2.44 9.11
CA GLN A 72 14.25 -1.03 9.16
C GLN A 72 14.13 -0.34 7.81
N PHE A 73 13.10 -0.70 7.02
CA PHE A 73 12.78 -0.08 5.75
C PHE A 73 11.45 0.66 5.87
N ALA A 74 11.45 1.97 5.66
CA ALA A 74 10.32 2.85 5.93
C ALA A 74 9.88 3.64 4.68
N PRO A 75 9.31 2.98 3.67
CA PRO A 75 8.70 3.70 2.55
C PRO A 75 7.44 4.41 3.02
N ALA A 76 6.90 5.33 2.21
CA ALA A 76 5.60 5.91 2.48
C ALA A 76 4.53 4.84 2.25
N ILE A 77 3.76 4.49 3.29
CA ILE A 77 2.76 3.43 3.20
C ILE A 77 1.36 4.02 3.33
N HIS A 78 0.53 3.80 2.31
CA HIS A 78 -0.88 4.17 2.29
C HIS A 78 -1.71 2.91 2.35
N VAL A 79 -2.46 2.73 3.44
CA VAL A 79 -3.34 1.59 3.62
C VAL A 79 -4.67 1.87 2.94
N LEU A 80 -5.18 0.89 2.20
CA LEU A 80 -6.46 0.96 1.49
C LEU A 80 -7.26 -0.28 1.86
N THR A 81 -8.46 -0.11 2.46
CA THR A 81 -9.22 -1.23 2.99
C THR A 81 -10.73 -1.06 2.80
N ASN A 82 -11.45 -2.18 2.68
CA ASN A 82 -12.93 -2.20 2.73
C ASN A 82 -13.46 -2.03 4.16
N TYR A 83 -12.61 -2.12 5.17
CA TYR A 83 -13.00 -2.11 6.57
C TYR A 83 -12.34 -0.93 7.30
N PRO A 84 -12.86 0.32 7.11
CA PRO A 84 -12.23 1.52 7.69
C PRO A 84 -12.57 1.67 9.18
N LEU A 85 -12.26 0.64 9.97
CA LEU A 85 -12.52 0.62 11.40
C LEU A 85 -11.46 1.44 12.14
N ASP A 86 -11.89 2.16 13.19
CA ASP A 86 -10.98 3.01 13.97
C ASP A 86 -9.81 2.22 14.57
N GLY A 87 -10.06 1.00 15.05
CA GLY A 87 -9.00 0.15 15.57
C GLY A 87 -7.96 -0.21 14.53
N TYR A 88 -8.39 -0.45 13.30
CA TYR A 88 -7.48 -0.72 12.18
C TYR A 88 -6.65 0.51 11.84
N ARG A 89 -7.30 1.68 11.79
CA ARG A 89 -6.61 2.95 11.52
C ARG A 89 -5.55 3.22 12.58
N GLN A 90 -5.90 3.08 13.84
CA GLN A 90 -4.97 3.34 14.96
C GLN A 90 -3.78 2.38 14.90
N THR A 91 -4.01 1.10 14.64
CA THR A 91 -2.95 0.10 14.53
C THR A 91 -2.05 0.41 13.34
N ALA A 92 -2.63 0.74 12.19
CA ALA A 92 -1.86 1.05 10.99
C ALA A 92 -0.95 2.27 11.21
N VAL A 93 -1.48 3.34 11.79
CA VAL A 93 -0.71 4.56 12.08
C VAL A 93 0.41 4.25 13.06
N ARG A 94 0.13 3.50 14.13
CA ARG A 94 1.14 3.13 15.13
C ARG A 94 2.27 2.31 14.49
N LEU A 95 1.96 1.48 13.49
CA LEU A 95 2.94 0.67 12.78
C LEU A 95 3.61 1.41 11.62
N GLY A 96 3.34 2.70 11.45
CA GLY A 96 4.06 3.55 10.52
C GLY A 96 3.33 3.90 9.22
N ALA A 97 2.04 3.55 9.08
CA ALA A 97 1.27 3.95 7.90
C ALA A 97 1.10 5.47 7.87
N ARG A 98 1.32 6.07 6.72
CA ARG A 98 1.17 7.51 6.52
C ARG A 98 -0.26 7.90 6.22
N GLY A 99 -1.02 7.03 5.53
CA GLY A 99 -2.41 7.28 5.19
C GLY A 99 -3.25 6.03 5.37
N PHE A 100 -4.57 6.23 5.52
CA PHE A 100 -5.53 5.16 5.70
C PHE A 100 -6.80 5.54 4.95
N PHE A 101 -7.20 4.72 3.95
CA PHE A 101 -8.24 5.06 2.99
C PHE A 101 -9.27 3.94 2.86
N ASP A 102 -10.53 4.32 2.66
CA ASP A 102 -11.64 3.42 2.36
C ASP A 102 -11.68 3.11 0.86
N LYS A 103 -11.66 1.82 0.49
CA LYS A 103 -11.73 1.38 -0.90
C LYS A 103 -12.98 1.86 -1.62
N THR A 104 -14.08 2.06 -0.90
CA THR A 104 -15.35 2.45 -1.49
C THR A 104 -15.42 3.94 -1.78
N ASN A 105 -14.93 4.78 -0.85
CA ASN A 105 -15.20 6.22 -0.89
C ASN A 105 -13.96 7.07 -1.09
N ASP A 106 -12.77 6.56 -0.78
CA ASP A 106 -11.57 7.39 -0.64
C ASP A 106 -10.55 7.25 -1.78
N ILE A 107 -10.89 6.56 -2.87
CA ILE A 107 -9.96 6.43 -4.01
C ILE A 107 -9.48 7.79 -4.53
N PRO A 108 -10.36 8.82 -4.69
CA PRO A 108 -9.88 10.15 -5.10
C PRO A 108 -8.90 10.76 -4.11
N LEU A 109 -9.10 10.54 -2.81
CA LEU A 109 -8.18 11.02 -1.78
C LEU A 109 -6.84 10.30 -1.83
N LEU A 110 -6.84 8.99 -2.09
CA LEU A 110 -5.62 8.23 -2.31
C LEU A 110 -4.86 8.78 -3.52
N ARG A 111 -5.57 9.05 -4.62
CA ARG A 111 -4.97 9.64 -5.81
C ARG A 111 -4.28 10.96 -5.50
N ASP A 112 -4.97 11.83 -4.74
CA ASP A 112 -4.41 13.13 -4.35
C ASP A 112 -3.16 12.96 -3.48
N ALA A 113 -3.19 12.01 -2.54
CA ALA A 113 -2.04 11.74 -1.68
C ALA A 113 -0.83 11.23 -2.49
N LEU A 114 -1.07 10.33 -3.44
CA LEU A 114 -0.01 9.82 -4.31
C LEU A 114 0.55 10.92 -5.22
N ALA A 115 -0.33 11.74 -5.79
CA ALA A 115 0.09 12.86 -6.64
C ALA A 115 0.94 13.88 -5.86
N ALA A 116 0.59 14.12 -4.59
CA ALA A 116 1.35 15.02 -3.73
C ALA A 116 2.77 14.50 -3.48
N LEU A 117 2.94 13.19 -3.34
CA LEU A 117 4.26 12.58 -3.14
C LEU A 117 5.13 12.69 -4.40
N ALA A 118 4.52 12.70 -5.58
CA ALA A 118 5.23 12.72 -6.85
C ALA A 118 5.80 14.10 -7.21
N LYS A 119 5.42 15.12 -6.49
CA LYS A 119 5.88 16.51 -6.76
C LYS A 119 7.28 16.77 -6.27
#